data_90a278764bda69b292d1acc3b75c104a
#
_entry.id   90a278764bda69b292d1acc3b75c104a
#
_cell.length_a   1.000
_cell.length_b   1.000
_cell.length_c   1.000
_cell.angle_alpha   90.00
_cell.angle_beta   90.00
_cell.angle_gamma   90.00
#
_symmetry.space_group_name_H-M   'P 1'
#
loop_
_entity.id
_entity.type
_entity.pdbx_description
1 polymer ?
#
loop_
_entity_poly.entity_id
_entity_poly.type
_entity_poly.pdbx_seq_one_letter_code
_entity_poly.pdbx_strand_id
1 'polypeptide(L)'
;VVFPVEGGYVSFFLDFDNDGALDLFVSTMSGFEDVLRSAVEGRATEPNRPFLYHNEGAGTFTDVAVLAGLGRSFGTMGAGVGDVDNDGSPDLYLANGGPEMSRMEPNVLFLQRGDGTFADVTQAAGVGNLGKGHGATFADYDADGDVDLYAGLGGHYNADVWPNALYRNDGPTGASLAIRAMVGHRDAIGARIAVHAGEQV
;
A
#
# COMPACT_ATOMS: atom_id res chain seq x y z
N VAL A 1 17.40 15.91 -5.73
CA VAL A 1 17.47 14.76 -4.81
C VAL A 1 17.56 13.49 -5.66
N VAL A 2 18.52 12.62 -5.38
CA VAL A 2 18.65 11.31 -6.03
C VAL A 2 18.34 10.27 -4.97
N PHE A 3 17.30 9.49 -5.21
CA PHE A 3 16.94 8.37 -4.33
C PHE A 3 17.74 7.12 -4.76
N PRO A 4 18.55 6.53 -3.89
CA PRO A 4 19.31 5.33 -4.22
C PRO A 4 18.40 4.10 -4.17
N VAL A 5 17.53 3.94 -5.17
CA VAL A 5 16.66 2.78 -5.30
C VAL A 5 17.18 1.89 -6.42
N GLU A 6 17.63 0.68 -6.08
CA GLU A 6 17.92 -0.36 -7.05
C GLU A 6 16.69 -1.27 -7.19
N GLY A 7 16.23 -1.50 -8.43
CA GLY A 7 15.10 -2.40 -8.71
C GLY A 7 13.73 -1.87 -8.29
N GLY A 8 13.54 -0.54 -8.22
CA GLY A 8 12.24 0.07 -8.00
C GLY A 8 11.24 -0.32 -9.08
N TYR A 9 10.01 -0.69 -8.69
CA TYR A 9 8.99 -1.19 -9.61
C TYR A 9 7.73 -0.32 -9.61
N VAL A 10 7.13 -0.06 -8.46
CA VAL A 10 5.97 0.81 -8.30
C VAL A 10 6.32 1.94 -7.36
N SER A 11 5.90 3.14 -7.70
CA SER A 11 6.08 4.31 -6.83
C SER A 11 4.87 5.23 -6.89
N PHE A 12 4.54 5.83 -5.75
CA PHE A 12 3.51 6.86 -5.65
C PHE A 12 3.78 7.78 -4.46
N PHE A 13 3.22 8.98 -4.54
CA PHE A 13 3.23 9.92 -3.43
C PHE A 13 1.99 9.72 -2.57
N LEU A 14 2.18 9.77 -1.25
CA LEU A 14 1.13 9.74 -0.25
C LEU A 14 1.60 10.57 0.97
N ASP A 15 0.67 11.01 1.77
CA ASP A 15 0.93 11.61 3.09
C ASP A 15 0.69 10.48 4.11
N PHE A 16 1.76 9.70 4.42
CA PHE A 16 1.56 8.46 5.19
C PHE A 16 1.38 8.71 6.68
N ASP A 17 1.84 9.84 7.20
CA ASP A 17 1.77 10.18 8.64
C ASP A 17 0.84 11.37 8.93
N ASN A 18 0.10 11.85 7.91
CA ASN A 18 -0.85 12.94 7.97
C ASN A 18 -0.23 14.29 8.44
N ASP A 19 1.05 14.53 8.14
CA ASP A 19 1.72 15.79 8.45
C ASP A 19 1.43 16.91 7.43
N GLY A 20 0.78 16.58 6.31
CA GLY A 20 0.40 17.47 5.23
C GLY A 20 1.46 17.63 4.15
N ALA A 21 2.59 16.95 4.24
CA ALA A 21 3.59 16.85 3.18
C ALA A 21 3.42 15.53 2.41
N LEU A 22 3.74 15.52 1.13
CA LEU A 22 3.71 14.27 0.36
C LEU A 22 5.03 13.54 0.51
N ASP A 23 4.93 12.31 0.98
CA ASP A 23 6.00 11.33 1.08
C ASP A 23 6.07 10.48 -0.18
N LEU A 24 7.11 9.67 -0.31
CA LEU A 24 7.29 8.81 -1.47
C LEU A 24 7.45 7.35 -1.04
N PHE A 25 6.51 6.51 -1.45
CA PHE A 25 6.65 5.07 -1.39
C PHE A 25 7.26 4.53 -2.69
N VAL A 26 8.22 3.60 -2.58
CA VAL A 26 8.79 2.88 -3.70
C VAL A 26 8.87 1.40 -3.35
N SER A 27 8.18 0.57 -4.12
CA SER A 27 8.32 -0.89 -3.99
C SER A 27 9.57 -1.39 -4.71
N THR A 28 10.05 -2.55 -4.31
CA THR A 28 11.09 -3.27 -5.03
C THR A 28 10.59 -4.64 -5.45
N MET A 29 11.07 -5.13 -6.57
CA MET A 29 10.86 -6.51 -7.00
C MET A 29 12.08 -7.34 -6.59
N SER A 30 12.10 -7.75 -5.31
CA SER A 30 13.20 -8.54 -4.76
C SER A 30 13.27 -9.95 -5.36
N GLY A 31 14.46 -10.53 -5.44
CA GLY A 31 14.65 -11.92 -5.80
C GLY A 31 13.93 -12.87 -4.82
N PHE A 32 13.48 -14.04 -5.32
CA PHE A 32 12.71 -14.96 -4.47
C PHE A 32 13.51 -15.51 -3.29
N GLU A 33 14.81 -15.69 -3.44
CA GLU A 33 15.69 -16.09 -2.33
C GLU A 33 15.77 -15.02 -1.23
N ASP A 34 15.80 -13.74 -1.61
CA ASP A 34 15.80 -12.63 -0.65
C ASP A 34 14.47 -12.54 0.10
N VAL A 35 13.35 -12.76 -0.60
CA VAL A 35 12.03 -12.81 0.02
C VAL A 35 11.94 -13.93 1.04
N LEU A 36 12.38 -15.16 0.68
CA LEU A 36 12.38 -16.30 1.61
C LEU A 36 13.30 -16.07 2.82
N ARG A 37 14.50 -15.57 2.56
CA ARG A 37 15.44 -15.24 3.65
C ARG A 37 14.86 -14.19 4.58
N SER A 38 14.33 -13.12 4.02
CA SER A 38 13.68 -12.04 4.76
C SER A 38 12.50 -12.52 5.60
N ALA A 39 11.69 -13.44 5.07
CA ALA A 39 10.57 -14.03 5.81
C ALA A 39 11.02 -14.85 7.02
N VAL A 40 12.17 -15.55 6.94
CA VAL A 40 12.74 -16.33 8.03
C VAL A 40 13.47 -15.46 9.05
N GLU A 41 14.24 -14.49 8.59
CA GLU A 41 15.06 -13.62 9.44
C GLU A 41 14.27 -12.43 10.02
N GLY A 42 13.07 -12.14 9.51
CA GLY A 42 12.24 -11.00 9.92
C GLY A 42 12.77 -9.64 9.44
N ARG A 43 13.77 -9.63 8.56
CA ARG A 43 14.38 -8.41 8.02
C ARG A 43 14.83 -8.62 6.58
N ALA A 44 14.92 -7.54 5.82
CA ALA A 44 15.46 -7.57 4.47
C ALA A 44 16.99 -7.69 4.45
N THR A 45 17.50 -8.20 3.34
CA THR A 45 18.87 -7.98 2.92
C THR A 45 18.91 -6.66 2.14
N GLU A 46 19.60 -5.66 2.68
CA GLU A 46 19.73 -4.36 2.00
C GLU A 46 20.40 -4.52 0.62
N PRO A 47 19.93 -3.83 -0.44
CA PRO A 47 18.83 -2.84 -0.46
C PRO A 47 17.46 -3.43 -0.86
N ASN A 48 17.28 -4.75 -0.85
CA ASN A 48 16.15 -5.48 -1.42
C ASN A 48 14.89 -5.41 -0.54
N ARG A 49 14.37 -4.22 -0.30
CA ARG A 49 13.12 -3.96 0.44
C ARG A 49 12.39 -2.76 -0.13
N PRO A 50 11.12 -2.54 0.21
CA PRO A 50 10.44 -1.27 -0.06
C PRO A 50 11.16 -0.09 0.60
N PHE A 51 11.00 1.08 0.02
CA PHE A 51 11.45 2.35 0.60
C PHE A 51 10.22 3.20 0.90
N LEU A 52 10.25 3.88 2.04
CA LEU A 52 9.30 4.91 2.42
C LEU A 52 10.10 6.16 2.79
N TYR A 53 10.05 7.13 1.91
CA TYR A 53 10.79 8.38 2.07
C TYR A 53 9.90 9.45 2.66
N HIS A 54 10.08 9.71 3.95
CA HIS A 54 9.43 10.81 4.65
C HIS A 54 9.97 12.17 4.16
N ASN A 55 9.09 13.10 3.88
CA ASN A 55 9.39 14.42 3.37
C ASN A 55 9.65 15.41 4.51
N GLU A 56 10.91 15.63 4.84
CA GLU A 56 11.35 16.59 5.88
C GLU A 56 11.14 18.07 5.50
N GLY A 57 10.55 18.33 4.34
CA GLY A 57 10.46 19.66 3.77
C GLY A 57 11.72 20.11 3.06
N ALA A 58 11.66 21.28 2.41
CA ALA A 58 12.76 21.88 1.65
C ALA A 58 13.43 20.94 0.61
N GLY A 59 12.74 19.90 0.16
CA GLY A 59 13.25 18.92 -0.80
C GLY A 59 14.17 17.87 -0.18
N THR A 60 14.15 17.69 1.14
CA THR A 60 14.89 16.67 1.86
C THR A 60 13.96 15.50 2.19
N PHE A 61 14.45 14.27 2.00
CA PHE A 61 13.71 13.04 2.27
C PHE A 61 14.58 12.06 3.05
N THR A 62 13.97 11.38 4.02
CA THR A 62 14.60 10.35 4.86
C THR A 62 13.90 9.02 4.68
N ASP A 63 14.64 7.95 4.41
CA ASP A 63 14.07 6.59 4.34
C ASP A 63 13.73 6.09 5.75
N VAL A 64 12.45 5.91 6.00
CA VAL A 64 11.89 5.44 7.28
C VAL A 64 11.28 4.04 7.20
N ALA A 65 11.34 3.35 6.06
CA ALA A 65 10.64 2.08 5.84
C ALA A 65 10.90 1.02 6.91
N VAL A 66 12.15 0.87 7.38
CA VAL A 66 12.49 -0.09 8.44
C VAL A 66 11.84 0.28 9.77
N LEU A 67 11.90 1.56 10.13
CA LEU A 67 11.28 2.08 11.35
C LEU A 67 9.75 2.00 11.29
N ALA A 68 9.20 2.21 10.10
CA ALA A 68 7.78 2.10 9.83
C ALA A 68 7.27 0.64 9.73
N GLY A 69 8.11 -0.38 9.92
CA GLY A 69 7.68 -1.78 9.87
C GLY A 69 7.65 -2.42 8.47
N LEU A 70 8.13 -1.72 7.45
CA LEU A 70 8.21 -2.19 6.06
C LEU A 70 9.58 -2.79 5.72
N GLY A 71 10.36 -3.21 6.72
CA GLY A 71 11.75 -3.65 6.58
C GLY A 71 11.94 -5.08 6.04
N ARG A 72 10.96 -5.67 5.34
CA ARG A 72 11.06 -7.00 4.72
C ARG A 72 11.17 -6.90 3.20
N SER A 73 11.74 -7.92 2.58
CA SER A 73 11.78 -8.04 1.11
C SER A 73 10.49 -8.60 0.56
N PHE A 74 10.03 -8.05 -0.56
CA PHE A 74 8.85 -8.49 -1.30
C PHE A 74 9.13 -8.47 -2.80
N GLY A 75 8.46 -9.33 -3.55
CA GLY A 75 8.45 -9.28 -5.00
C GLY A 75 7.29 -8.46 -5.52
N THR A 76 7.22 -7.20 -5.15
CA THR A 76 6.07 -6.37 -5.43
C THR A 76 6.04 -5.91 -6.88
N MET A 77 5.00 -6.29 -7.62
CA MET A 77 4.75 -5.87 -9.00
C MET A 77 3.63 -4.83 -9.11
N GLY A 78 2.84 -4.66 -8.07
CA GLY A 78 1.80 -3.65 -7.96
C GLY A 78 1.58 -3.26 -6.50
N ALA A 79 1.09 -2.06 -6.26
CA ALA A 79 0.70 -1.63 -4.93
C ALA A 79 -0.49 -0.67 -5.00
N GLY A 80 -1.25 -0.61 -3.94
CA GLY A 80 -2.34 0.33 -3.77
C GLY A 80 -2.36 0.91 -2.37
N VAL A 81 -3.01 2.05 -2.23
CA VAL A 81 -3.21 2.75 -0.96
C VAL A 81 -4.69 3.02 -0.75
N GLY A 82 -5.17 2.83 0.47
CA GLY A 82 -6.55 3.09 0.90
C GLY A 82 -6.63 3.09 2.42
N ASP A 83 -7.68 3.62 2.97
CA ASP A 83 -7.97 3.63 4.41
C ASP A 83 -9.04 2.54 4.65
N VAL A 84 -8.59 1.31 4.99
CA VAL A 84 -9.49 0.13 5.02
C VAL A 84 -10.24 -0.03 6.34
N ASP A 85 -9.78 0.62 7.40
CA ASP A 85 -10.44 0.59 8.71
C ASP A 85 -11.07 1.94 9.09
N ASN A 86 -11.05 2.91 8.16
CA ASN A 86 -11.63 4.25 8.31
C ASN A 86 -11.06 5.00 9.53
N ASP A 87 -9.78 4.81 9.84
CA ASP A 87 -9.11 5.51 10.94
C ASP A 87 -8.49 6.85 10.53
N GLY A 88 -8.47 7.13 9.22
CA GLY A 88 -7.89 8.33 8.62
C GLY A 88 -6.42 8.18 8.24
N SER A 89 -5.83 7.02 8.44
CA SER A 89 -4.45 6.72 8.09
C SER A 89 -4.39 5.87 6.82
N PRO A 90 -3.47 6.13 5.88
CA PRO A 90 -3.42 5.36 4.64
C PRO A 90 -2.75 4.00 4.83
N ASP A 91 -3.45 2.95 4.43
CA ASP A 91 -2.99 1.57 4.44
C ASP A 91 -2.38 1.17 3.09
N LEU A 92 -1.54 0.14 3.09
CA LEU A 92 -0.83 -0.31 1.90
C LEU A 92 -1.17 -1.76 1.56
N TYR A 93 -1.50 -2.03 0.30
CA TYR A 93 -1.55 -3.38 -0.22
C TYR A 93 -0.46 -3.60 -1.26
N LEU A 94 0.38 -4.63 -1.04
CA LEU A 94 1.44 -5.03 -1.95
C LEU A 94 0.98 -6.25 -2.75
N ALA A 95 0.87 -6.07 -4.05
CA ALA A 95 0.55 -7.13 -5.00
C ALA A 95 1.85 -7.80 -5.44
N ASN A 96 2.16 -8.94 -4.83
CA ASN A 96 3.44 -9.62 -4.94
C ASN A 96 3.41 -10.75 -5.95
N GLY A 97 4.58 -11.08 -6.50
CA GLY A 97 4.74 -12.17 -7.43
C GLY A 97 6.07 -12.13 -8.17
N GLY A 98 6.10 -12.76 -9.32
CA GLY A 98 7.26 -12.78 -10.19
C GLY A 98 6.98 -13.61 -11.44
N PRO A 99 7.80 -13.50 -12.49
CA PRO A 99 7.58 -14.22 -13.74
C PRO A 99 7.76 -15.74 -13.60
N GLU A 100 8.51 -16.20 -12.60
CA GLU A 100 8.76 -17.63 -12.41
C GLU A 100 7.49 -18.36 -11.99
N MET A 101 7.13 -19.45 -12.67
CA MET A 101 5.91 -20.22 -12.36
C MET A 101 5.91 -20.80 -10.94
N SER A 102 7.07 -21.16 -10.41
CA SER A 102 7.24 -21.72 -9.07
C SER A 102 7.20 -20.68 -7.94
N ARG A 103 7.23 -19.40 -8.28
CA ARG A 103 7.20 -18.32 -7.28
C ARG A 103 5.80 -18.13 -6.75
N MET A 104 5.59 -18.58 -5.53
CA MET A 104 4.35 -18.38 -4.80
C MET A 104 4.64 -17.51 -3.59
N GLU A 105 4.21 -16.27 -3.68
CA GLU A 105 4.40 -15.25 -2.65
C GLU A 105 3.05 -14.62 -2.34
N PRO A 106 2.63 -14.54 -1.07
CA PRO A 106 1.37 -13.91 -0.73
C PRO A 106 1.41 -12.42 -1.04
N ASN A 107 0.31 -11.91 -1.56
CA ASN A 107 0.03 -10.49 -1.52
C ASN A 107 -0.13 -10.06 -0.05
N VAL A 108 0.22 -8.83 0.30
CA VAL A 108 0.31 -8.41 1.71
C VAL A 108 -0.47 -7.12 1.94
N LEU A 109 -1.26 -7.10 3.02
CA LEU A 109 -1.95 -5.91 3.53
C LEU A 109 -1.26 -5.43 4.80
N PHE A 110 -0.87 -4.17 4.79
CA PHE A 110 -0.33 -3.45 5.93
C PHE A 110 -1.32 -2.38 6.38
N LEU A 111 -1.76 -2.44 7.64
CA LEU A 111 -2.48 -1.34 8.28
C LEU A 111 -1.51 -0.37 8.94
N GLN A 112 -1.69 0.91 8.71
CA GLN A 112 -1.02 1.99 9.41
C GLN A 112 -1.70 2.20 10.77
N ARG A 113 -0.92 2.42 11.84
CA ARG A 113 -1.42 2.44 13.22
C ARG A 113 -1.68 3.83 13.79
N GLY A 114 -1.74 4.86 12.96
CA GLY A 114 -1.89 6.25 13.41
C GLY A 114 -0.61 6.87 13.99
N ASP A 115 0.47 6.10 14.11
CA ASP A 115 1.78 6.55 14.62
C ASP A 115 2.90 6.51 13.56
N GLY A 116 2.52 6.35 12.30
CA GLY A 116 3.45 6.21 11.16
C GLY A 116 4.06 4.81 11.03
N THR A 117 3.61 3.82 11.83
CA THR A 117 4.07 2.43 11.70
C THR A 117 3.01 1.54 11.08
N PHE A 118 3.45 0.50 10.36
CA PHE A 118 2.60 -0.46 9.66
C PHE A 118 2.62 -1.83 10.31
N ALA A 119 1.46 -2.47 10.36
CA ALA A 119 1.31 -3.85 10.80
C ALA A 119 0.87 -4.74 9.65
N ASP A 120 1.52 -5.88 9.46
CA ASP A 120 1.08 -6.93 8.54
C ASP A 120 -0.18 -7.62 9.11
N VAL A 121 -1.32 -7.35 8.51
CA VAL A 121 -2.62 -7.92 8.88
C VAL A 121 -3.16 -8.91 7.85
N THR A 122 -2.37 -9.26 6.87
CA THR A 122 -2.72 -10.10 5.73
C THR A 122 -3.49 -11.35 6.10
N GLN A 123 -3.01 -12.08 7.11
CA GLN A 123 -3.63 -13.34 7.58
C GLN A 123 -4.96 -13.09 8.28
N ALA A 124 -5.03 -12.04 9.11
CA ALA A 124 -6.24 -11.68 9.85
C ALA A 124 -7.34 -11.19 8.91
N ALA A 125 -6.98 -10.41 7.90
CA ALA A 125 -7.90 -9.91 6.89
C ALA A 125 -8.27 -10.94 5.81
N GLY A 126 -7.52 -12.07 5.71
CA GLY A 126 -7.80 -13.11 4.71
C GLY A 126 -7.51 -12.72 3.26
N VAL A 127 -6.68 -11.70 3.04
CA VAL A 127 -6.40 -11.13 1.71
C VAL A 127 -5.06 -11.58 1.11
N GLY A 128 -4.38 -12.54 1.75
CA GLY A 128 -3.08 -13.09 1.36
C GLY A 128 -3.16 -14.06 0.17
N ASN A 129 -3.67 -13.61 -0.96
CA ASN A 129 -3.76 -14.42 -2.17
C ASN A 129 -2.36 -14.79 -2.68
N LEU A 130 -2.18 -16.04 -3.12
CA LEU A 130 -0.93 -16.54 -3.71
C LEU A 130 -0.86 -16.34 -5.23
N GLY A 131 -1.92 -15.83 -5.83
CA GLY A 131 -1.93 -15.41 -7.23
C GLY A 131 -0.98 -14.24 -7.43
N LYS A 132 -0.26 -14.27 -8.57
CA LYS A 132 0.72 -13.23 -8.90
C LYS A 132 0.03 -11.88 -9.07
N GLY A 133 0.25 -10.99 -8.12
CA GLY A 133 -0.36 -9.67 -8.09
C GLY A 133 0.34 -8.71 -9.04
N HIS A 134 -0.44 -7.99 -9.84
CA HIS A 134 0.06 -6.97 -10.77
C HIS A 134 -0.45 -5.57 -10.45
N GLY A 135 -1.51 -5.46 -9.68
CA GLY A 135 -2.07 -4.18 -9.29
C GLY A 135 -3.07 -4.33 -8.16
N ALA A 136 -3.30 -3.24 -7.45
CA ALA A 136 -4.28 -3.15 -6.41
C ALA A 136 -5.00 -1.81 -6.48
N THR A 137 -6.29 -1.81 -6.21
CA THR A 137 -7.11 -0.61 -6.17
C THR A 137 -8.08 -0.72 -5.01
N PHE A 138 -8.21 0.35 -4.26
CA PHE A 138 -9.19 0.50 -3.21
C PHE A 138 -10.34 1.38 -3.71
N ALA A 139 -11.57 0.97 -3.47
CA ALA A 139 -12.77 1.73 -3.79
C ALA A 139 -13.96 1.15 -3.02
N ASP A 140 -14.86 2.00 -2.57
CA ASP A 140 -16.16 1.61 -2.05
C ASP A 140 -17.06 1.22 -3.25
N TYR A 141 -17.09 -0.07 -3.61
CA TYR A 141 -17.80 -0.52 -4.83
C TYR A 141 -19.28 -0.77 -4.59
N ASP A 142 -19.70 -1.08 -3.35
CA ASP A 142 -21.09 -1.36 -3.01
C ASP A 142 -21.77 -0.20 -2.26
N ALA A 143 -21.05 0.90 -2.05
CA ALA A 143 -21.52 2.15 -1.47
C ALA A 143 -22.01 2.01 -0.01
N ASP A 144 -21.32 1.16 0.77
CA ASP A 144 -21.59 0.97 2.18
C ASP A 144 -20.75 1.88 3.09
N GLY A 145 -19.78 2.60 2.54
CA GLY A 145 -18.93 3.58 3.22
C GLY A 145 -17.54 3.06 3.60
N ASP A 146 -17.27 1.77 3.38
CA ASP A 146 -15.97 1.15 3.59
C ASP A 146 -15.26 0.95 2.25
N VAL A 147 -13.93 1.06 2.21
CA VAL A 147 -13.21 0.80 0.97
C VAL A 147 -12.92 -0.69 0.82
N ASP A 148 -13.23 -1.21 -0.36
CA ASP A 148 -12.98 -2.57 -0.78
C ASP A 148 -11.66 -2.68 -1.53
N LEU A 149 -11.13 -3.90 -1.63
CA LEU A 149 -9.89 -4.16 -2.32
C LEU A 149 -10.11 -4.99 -3.58
N TYR A 150 -9.73 -4.45 -4.73
CA TYR A 150 -9.60 -5.21 -5.97
C TYR A 150 -8.13 -5.51 -6.26
N ALA A 151 -7.78 -6.79 -6.36
CA ALA A 151 -6.45 -7.27 -6.73
C ALA A 151 -6.46 -7.84 -8.14
N GLY A 152 -5.70 -7.22 -9.03
CA GLY A 152 -5.42 -7.70 -10.36
C GLY A 152 -4.37 -8.80 -10.31
N LEU A 153 -4.74 -10.02 -10.63
CA LEU A 153 -3.89 -11.21 -10.55
C LEU A 153 -3.63 -11.75 -11.95
N GLY A 154 -2.46 -12.33 -12.17
CA GLY A 154 -2.11 -12.90 -13.44
C GLY A 154 -0.81 -13.67 -13.39
N GLY A 155 -0.37 -14.11 -14.55
CA GLY A 155 0.91 -14.76 -14.71
C GLY A 155 1.57 -14.36 -16.02
N HIS A 156 2.87 -14.62 -16.15
CA HIS A 156 3.62 -14.29 -17.34
C HIS A 156 3.37 -15.28 -18.49
N TYR A 157 2.99 -16.51 -18.17
CA TYR A 157 2.77 -17.57 -19.13
C TYR A 157 1.30 -17.93 -19.28
N ASN A 158 0.89 -18.40 -20.46
CA ASN A 158 -0.50 -18.77 -20.76
C ASN A 158 -1.09 -19.83 -19.82
N ALA A 159 -0.26 -20.65 -19.16
CA ALA A 159 -0.68 -21.65 -18.19
C ALA A 159 -0.72 -21.12 -16.74
N ASP A 160 -0.27 -19.92 -16.51
CA ASP A 160 -0.21 -19.28 -15.19
C ASP A 160 -1.40 -18.31 -15.05
N VAL A 161 -2.59 -18.88 -15.05
CA VAL A 161 -3.85 -18.12 -15.05
C VAL A 161 -4.40 -18.04 -13.64
N TRP A 162 -4.54 -16.82 -13.14
CA TRP A 162 -5.12 -16.50 -11.85
C TRP A 162 -6.34 -15.59 -12.04
N PRO A 163 -7.51 -15.91 -11.48
CA PRO A 163 -8.64 -14.99 -11.49
C PRO A 163 -8.32 -13.78 -10.60
N ASN A 164 -8.73 -12.60 -11.04
CA ASN A 164 -8.70 -11.43 -10.19
C ASN A 164 -9.55 -11.63 -8.93
N ALA A 165 -9.17 -10.96 -7.85
CA ALA A 165 -9.89 -11.05 -6.58
C ALA A 165 -10.52 -9.68 -6.23
N LEU A 166 -11.77 -9.71 -5.83
CA LEU A 166 -12.45 -8.60 -5.18
C LEU A 166 -12.74 -9.02 -3.75
N TYR A 167 -12.19 -8.29 -2.81
CA TYR A 167 -12.40 -8.48 -1.38
C TYR A 167 -13.32 -7.38 -0.90
N ARG A 168 -14.53 -7.77 -0.51
CA ARG A 168 -15.45 -6.84 0.12
C ARG A 168 -15.06 -6.64 1.58
N ASN A 169 -15.00 -5.40 1.99
CA ASN A 169 -14.79 -5.02 3.37
C ASN A 169 -16.16 -4.97 4.07
N ASP A 170 -16.40 -5.87 5.00
CA ASP A 170 -17.59 -5.90 5.84
C ASP A 170 -17.24 -5.46 7.28
N GLY A 171 -16.19 -4.64 7.44
CA GLY A 171 -15.72 -4.15 8.73
C GLY A 171 -16.77 -3.32 9.46
N PRO A 172 -16.53 -2.99 10.74
CA PRO A 172 -17.41 -2.06 11.42
C PRO A 172 -17.34 -0.72 10.69
N THR A 173 -18.46 -0.35 10.06
CA THR A 173 -18.58 0.94 9.38
C THR A 173 -18.22 2.06 10.33
N GLY A 174 -17.06 2.67 10.11
CA GLY A 174 -16.69 3.92 10.76
C GLY A 174 -17.59 5.07 10.28
N ALA A 175 -17.46 6.23 10.88
CA ALA A 175 -18.12 7.41 10.37
C ALA A 175 -17.37 7.87 9.11
N SER A 176 -17.94 7.65 7.93
CA SER A 176 -17.38 8.11 6.67
C SER A 176 -17.89 9.50 6.29
N LEU A 177 -17.06 10.29 5.61
CA LEU A 177 -17.41 11.59 5.08
C LEU A 177 -16.95 11.70 3.63
N ALA A 178 -17.90 11.68 2.70
CA ALA A 178 -17.61 11.93 1.31
C ALA A 178 -17.66 13.44 0.98
N ILE A 179 -16.55 14.01 0.52
CA ILE A 179 -16.44 15.42 0.14
C ILE A 179 -16.14 15.54 -1.33
N ARG A 180 -17.00 16.27 -2.08
CA ARG A 180 -16.71 16.66 -3.44
C ARG A 180 -16.47 18.16 -3.53
N ALA A 181 -15.22 18.57 -3.70
CA ALA A 181 -14.88 19.97 -3.92
C ALA A 181 -15.15 20.36 -5.39
N MET A 182 -15.88 21.44 -5.60
CA MET A 182 -16.24 21.91 -6.93
C MET A 182 -16.00 23.40 -7.09
N VAL A 183 -15.57 23.82 -8.30
CA VAL A 183 -15.56 25.22 -8.73
C VAL A 183 -16.52 25.35 -9.91
N GLY A 184 -17.70 25.94 -9.68
CA GLY A 184 -18.79 25.93 -10.62
C GLY A 184 -19.31 24.51 -10.88
N HIS A 185 -19.19 24.02 -12.14
CA HIS A 185 -19.62 22.68 -12.55
C HIS A 185 -18.45 21.70 -12.78
N ARG A 186 -17.25 22.03 -12.31
CA ARG A 186 -16.04 21.22 -12.49
C ARG A 186 -15.48 20.82 -11.14
N ASP A 187 -14.88 19.65 -11.08
CA ASP A 187 -14.14 19.22 -9.91
C ASP A 187 -12.96 20.16 -9.65
N ALA A 188 -12.77 20.55 -8.39
CA ALA A 188 -11.73 21.47 -7.97
C ALA A 188 -10.40 20.71 -7.76
N ILE A 189 -9.80 20.25 -8.85
CA ILE A 189 -8.52 19.52 -8.81
C ILE A 189 -7.44 20.43 -8.20
N GLY A 190 -6.73 19.93 -7.18
CA GLY A 190 -5.72 20.67 -6.45
C GLY A 190 -6.28 21.54 -5.31
N ALA A 191 -7.58 21.47 -5.02
CA ALA A 191 -8.14 22.12 -3.83
C ALA A 191 -7.62 21.46 -2.56
N ARG A 192 -7.25 22.28 -1.57
CA ARG A 192 -6.96 21.81 -0.24
C ARG A 192 -8.25 21.81 0.57
N ILE A 193 -8.60 20.66 1.16
CA ILE A 193 -9.77 20.48 2.01
C ILE A 193 -9.26 20.22 3.43
N ALA A 194 -9.74 21.00 4.38
CA ALA A 194 -9.50 20.73 5.80
C ALA A 194 -10.82 20.34 6.45
N VAL A 195 -10.87 19.18 7.07
CA VAL A 195 -12.02 18.69 7.82
C VAL A 195 -11.70 18.82 9.32
N HIS A 196 -12.55 19.49 10.07
CA HIS A 196 -12.46 19.60 11.52
C HIS A 196 -13.62 18.83 12.12
N ALA A 197 -13.37 17.65 12.65
CA ALA A 197 -14.36 16.78 13.28
C ALA A 197 -14.20 16.78 14.80
N GLY A 198 -14.95 17.66 15.49
CA GLY A 198 -15.00 17.71 16.94
C GLY A 198 -13.73 18.25 17.61
N GLU A 199 -13.80 18.42 18.93
CA GLU A 199 -12.60 18.55 19.76
C GLU A 199 -12.21 17.12 20.18
N GLN A 200 -11.01 16.67 19.79
CA GLN A 200 -10.41 15.49 20.42
C GLN A 200 -10.15 15.84 21.88
N VAL A 201 -10.85 15.18 22.80
CA VAL A 201 -10.63 15.25 24.24
C VAL A 201 -9.61 14.18 24.63
#